data_994228f806e18891727b277d8ade481d
#
_entry.id   994228f806e18891727b277d8ade481d
#
_cell.length_a   1.000
_cell.length_b   1.000
_cell.length_c   1.000
_cell.angle_alpha   90.00
_cell.angle_beta   90.00
_cell.angle_gamma   90.00
#
_symmetry.space_group_name_H-M   'P 1'
#
loop_
_entity.id
_entity.type
_entity.pdbx_description
1 polymer ?
#
loop_
_entity_poly.entity_id
_entity_poly.type
_entity_poly.pdbx_seq_one_letter_code
_entity_poly.pdbx_strand_id
1 'polypeptide(L)'
;LASSDARPKVASLPVRAGERVVGVVTIELSEEDQLDPAKLELLQATLDLVGPVIELRRSDDRPIPQRAWHSVLKSGTWLVGPRHTAWKVAALVALAVLLTVTFVKIPYRIDAQAELSAVHERAIAAPFAGIIASVPERIRPGVQVSKGDVLMQLDTTELRENRIDSQASVSAARREADEARKEGDLNAADQALGRLEQEQARLRYIDVQIERATIVAPIDGTIVSGDPRRMVGSAINVGEPVFRIANLDELEVIARVKDNDIGYVSPESVGGFATRARPGERFEFSATSLVPLGQPDEGTNVFELRGTLTDKPGWLRPGMEGIAYIDTGDRRIIWVLSRRLLDTARLWLWY
;
A
#
# COMPACT_ATOMS: atom_id res chain seq x y z
N LEU A 1 -11.34 60.75 97.89
CA LEU A 1 -11.05 59.66 96.89
C LEU A 1 -11.03 60.32 95.54
N ALA A 2 -9.88 60.82 95.10
CA ALA A 2 -9.63 61.38 93.79
C ALA A 2 -9.05 60.26 92.91
N SER A 3 -9.79 59.78 91.97
CA SER A 3 -9.26 58.94 90.89
C SER A 3 -8.55 59.86 89.93
N SER A 4 -7.23 59.78 89.92
CA SER A 4 -6.34 60.39 88.94
C SER A 4 -6.65 59.73 87.57
N ASP A 5 -7.24 60.48 86.69
CA ASP A 5 -7.49 60.12 85.33
C ASP A 5 -6.22 60.37 84.51
N ALA A 6 -5.21 59.53 84.72
CA ALA A 6 -3.96 59.56 84.00
C ALA A 6 -4.19 59.04 82.56
N ARG A 7 -4.14 59.94 81.62
CA ARG A 7 -4.24 59.54 80.18
C ARG A 7 -2.86 59.03 79.73
N PRO A 8 -2.77 57.81 79.33
CA PRO A 8 -1.53 57.25 78.81
C PRO A 8 -1.01 58.05 77.61
N LYS A 9 0.24 58.38 77.57
CA LYS A 9 0.89 58.96 76.39
C LYS A 9 1.10 57.85 75.36
N VAL A 10 0.45 57.97 74.16
CA VAL A 10 0.48 56.99 73.10
C VAL A 10 1.25 57.53 71.90
N ALA A 11 2.24 56.83 71.43
CA ALA A 11 2.96 57.12 70.19
C ALA A 11 2.65 56.03 69.14
N SER A 12 2.21 56.43 67.95
CA SER A 12 1.89 55.49 66.80
C SER A 12 2.89 55.73 65.70
N LEU A 13 3.64 54.68 65.37
CA LEU A 13 4.69 54.69 64.34
C LEU A 13 4.25 53.83 63.18
N PRO A 14 4.24 54.37 61.93
CA PRO A 14 3.90 53.58 60.76
C PRO A 14 5.02 52.61 60.35
N VAL A 15 4.71 51.37 60.10
CA VAL A 15 5.60 50.36 59.49
C VAL A 15 5.47 50.46 57.96
N ARG A 16 6.56 50.84 57.30
CA ARG A 16 6.56 51.08 55.85
C ARG A 16 7.34 50.01 55.10
N ALA A 17 6.81 49.63 53.95
CA ALA A 17 7.53 48.84 52.94
C ALA A 17 7.60 49.69 51.66
N GLY A 18 8.72 50.38 51.44
CA GLY A 18 8.84 51.41 50.42
C GLY A 18 7.89 52.59 50.67
N GLU A 19 7.03 52.94 49.73
CA GLU A 19 6.04 54.02 49.83
C GLU A 19 4.73 53.63 50.52
N ARG A 20 4.55 52.37 50.89
CA ARG A 20 3.26 51.85 51.43
C ARG A 20 3.37 51.58 52.93
N VAL A 21 2.32 51.97 53.65
CA VAL A 21 2.18 51.64 55.07
C VAL A 21 1.54 50.24 55.18
N VAL A 22 2.27 49.27 55.72
CA VAL A 22 1.85 47.88 55.89
C VAL A 22 1.29 47.56 57.26
N GLY A 23 1.53 48.45 58.24
CA GLY A 23 1.03 48.33 59.59
C GLY A 23 1.33 49.58 60.43
N VAL A 24 0.81 49.62 61.66
CA VAL A 24 1.08 50.69 62.66
C VAL A 24 1.42 50.00 63.95
N VAL A 25 2.53 50.42 64.60
CA VAL A 25 2.91 49.98 65.92
C VAL A 25 2.54 51.09 66.87
N THR A 26 1.72 50.79 67.84
CA THR A 26 1.32 51.76 68.91
C THR A 26 2.00 51.37 70.22
N ILE A 27 2.68 52.33 70.82
CA ILE A 27 3.43 52.19 72.08
C ILE A 27 2.76 53.04 73.12
N GLU A 28 2.34 52.42 74.22
CA GLU A 28 1.87 53.13 75.44
C GLU A 28 3.02 53.34 76.39
N LEU A 29 3.15 54.57 76.82
CA LEU A 29 4.22 54.98 77.76
C LEU A 29 3.64 55.25 79.11
N SER A 30 4.38 54.81 80.16
CA SER A 30 4.09 55.16 81.57
C SER A 30 4.39 56.63 81.82
N GLU A 31 3.72 57.20 82.81
CA GLU A 31 3.86 58.66 83.17
C GLU A 31 5.31 59.11 83.45
N GLU A 32 6.19 58.22 83.86
CA GLU A 32 7.56 58.51 84.22
C GLU A 32 8.54 58.53 83.04
N ASP A 33 8.12 58.01 81.87
CA ASP A 33 8.99 57.95 80.73
C ASP A 33 8.87 59.20 79.84
N GLN A 34 10.00 59.82 79.57
CA GLN A 34 10.12 60.92 78.60
C GLN A 34 10.37 60.36 77.21
N LEU A 35 9.55 60.75 76.22
CA LEU A 35 9.76 60.48 74.80
C LEU A 35 11.03 61.18 74.31
N ASP A 36 12.12 60.43 74.26
CA ASP A 36 13.38 60.92 73.68
C ASP A 36 13.28 60.81 72.13
N PRO A 37 13.41 61.93 71.39
CA PRO A 37 13.37 61.94 69.95
C PRO A 37 14.30 60.92 69.26
N ALA A 38 15.50 60.75 69.90
CA ALA A 38 16.48 59.79 69.37
C ALA A 38 16.02 58.33 69.45
N LYS A 39 15.22 57.95 70.46
CA LYS A 39 14.65 56.61 70.59
C LYS A 39 13.53 56.41 69.61
N LEU A 40 12.75 57.41 69.23
CA LEU A 40 11.70 57.34 68.20
C LEU A 40 12.29 57.16 66.79
N GLU A 41 13.36 57.88 66.47
CA GLU A 41 14.06 57.73 65.22
C GLU A 41 14.67 56.31 65.07
N LEU A 42 15.27 55.80 66.16
CA LEU A 42 15.83 54.45 66.16
C LEU A 42 14.74 53.38 65.99
N LEU A 43 13.58 53.54 66.61
CA LEU A 43 12.42 52.70 66.48
C LEU A 43 11.86 52.80 65.07
N GLN A 44 11.75 53.98 64.49
CA GLN A 44 11.26 54.14 63.09
C GLN A 44 12.22 53.47 62.11
N ALA A 45 13.52 53.63 62.27
CA ALA A 45 14.53 52.98 61.42
C ALA A 45 14.46 51.45 61.51
N THR A 46 14.21 50.91 62.73
CA THR A 46 14.01 49.43 62.85
C THR A 46 12.70 48.96 62.25
N LEU A 47 11.63 49.75 62.36
CA LEU A 47 10.35 49.40 61.73
C LEU A 47 10.40 49.48 60.22
N ASP A 48 11.15 50.36 59.60
CA ASP A 48 11.40 50.49 58.20
C ASP A 48 12.20 49.28 57.61
N LEU A 49 13.08 48.66 58.42
CA LEU A 49 13.75 47.42 58.09
C LEU A 49 12.84 46.19 58.13
N VAL A 50 11.85 46.18 59.04
CA VAL A 50 10.95 45.05 59.25
C VAL A 50 9.80 45.10 58.28
N GLY A 51 9.37 46.26 57.77
CA GLY A 51 8.26 46.45 56.83
C GLY A 51 8.34 45.56 55.60
N PRO A 52 9.42 45.53 54.85
CA PRO A 52 9.59 44.70 53.71
C PRO A 52 9.45 43.18 53.99
N VAL A 53 9.94 42.75 55.17
CA VAL A 53 9.88 41.34 55.60
C VAL A 53 8.42 40.92 55.89
N ILE A 54 7.63 41.82 56.53
CA ILE A 54 6.21 41.55 56.76
C ILE A 54 5.41 41.46 55.45
N GLU A 55 5.71 42.32 54.48
CA GLU A 55 5.09 42.31 53.19
C GLU A 55 5.41 41.02 52.40
N LEU A 56 6.68 40.60 52.44
CA LEU A 56 7.09 39.33 51.85
C LEU A 56 6.36 38.13 52.45
N ARG A 57 6.25 38.06 53.77
CA ARG A 57 5.59 36.95 54.45
C ARG A 57 4.07 36.93 54.20
N ARG A 58 3.45 38.09 54.09
CA ARG A 58 2.00 38.21 53.78
C ARG A 58 1.70 37.82 52.34
N SER A 59 2.67 37.96 51.41
CA SER A 59 2.50 37.50 50.03
C SER A 59 2.64 35.96 49.91
N ASP A 60 3.34 35.32 50.84
CA ASP A 60 3.58 33.87 50.86
C ASP A 60 2.41 33.05 51.42
N ASP A 61 1.55 33.64 52.25
CA ASP A 61 0.39 32.95 52.84
C ASP A 61 -0.85 32.89 51.94
N ARG A 62 -0.76 33.30 50.66
CA ARG A 62 -1.87 33.18 49.70
C ARG A 62 -2.08 31.74 49.29
N PRO A 63 -3.32 31.18 49.31
CA PRO A 63 -3.60 29.82 48.93
C PRO A 63 -3.24 29.57 47.46
N ILE A 64 -2.71 28.38 47.18
CA ILE A 64 -2.22 27.91 45.85
C ILE A 64 -3.14 28.27 44.68
N PRO A 65 -4.48 28.12 44.74
CA PRO A 65 -5.36 28.46 43.62
C PRO A 65 -5.34 29.95 43.24
N GLN A 66 -5.14 30.89 44.24
CA GLN A 66 -5.03 32.32 43.94
C GLN A 66 -3.68 32.68 43.25
N ARG A 67 -2.60 31.97 43.59
CA ARG A 67 -1.29 32.11 42.91
C ARG A 67 -1.40 31.65 41.47
N ALA A 68 -2.05 30.48 41.21
CA ALA A 68 -2.28 29.95 39.86
C ALA A 68 -3.15 30.91 39.02
N TRP A 69 -4.22 31.47 39.63
CA TRP A 69 -5.11 32.41 38.94
C TRP A 69 -4.41 33.71 38.52
N HIS A 70 -3.61 34.29 39.43
CA HIS A 70 -2.83 35.48 39.10
C HIS A 70 -1.70 35.23 38.11
N SER A 71 -1.10 34.03 38.08
CA SER A 71 -0.14 33.63 37.06
C SER A 71 -0.83 33.49 35.71
N VAL A 72 -2.02 32.90 35.65
CA VAL A 72 -2.80 32.75 34.41
C VAL A 72 -3.24 34.11 33.86
N LEU A 73 -3.72 35.02 34.75
CA LEU A 73 -4.10 36.38 34.33
C LEU A 73 -2.87 37.20 33.86
N LYS A 74 -1.71 37.06 34.49
CA LYS A 74 -0.46 37.72 34.08
C LYS A 74 0.09 37.15 32.77
N SER A 75 -0.06 35.85 32.56
CA SER A 75 0.22 35.20 31.27
C SER A 75 -0.78 35.66 30.20
N GLY A 76 -2.06 35.83 30.54
CA GLY A 76 -3.09 36.38 29.66
C GLY A 76 -2.78 37.81 29.18
N THR A 77 -2.26 38.67 30.04
CA THR A 77 -1.84 40.03 29.64
C THR A 77 -0.58 40.02 28.76
N TRP A 78 0.31 39.03 28.92
CA TRP A 78 1.44 38.80 28.01
C TRP A 78 0.93 38.36 26.63
N LEU A 79 -0.13 37.52 26.56
CA LEU A 79 -0.76 37.10 25.29
C LEU A 79 -1.45 38.28 24.58
N VAL A 80 -2.09 39.20 25.25
CA VAL A 80 -2.89 40.29 24.65
C VAL A 80 -2.12 41.62 24.52
N GLY A 81 -0.96 41.77 25.18
CA GLY A 81 -0.17 43.01 25.16
C GLY A 81 0.50 43.31 23.81
N PRO A 82 0.76 44.58 23.43
CA PRO A 82 1.30 44.99 22.13
C PRO A 82 2.77 44.62 21.92
N ARG A 83 3.46 44.12 22.94
CA ARG A 83 4.86 43.66 22.80
C ARG A 83 4.88 42.28 22.15
N HIS A 84 5.67 42.11 21.08
CA HIS A 84 5.90 40.87 20.36
C HIS A 84 4.66 40.37 19.53
N THR A 85 3.92 41.27 18.93
CA THR A 85 2.76 40.92 18.08
C THR A 85 3.12 39.91 16.99
N ALA A 86 4.32 40.01 16.39
CA ALA A 86 4.78 39.07 15.35
C ALA A 86 4.84 37.61 15.85
N TRP A 87 5.35 37.37 17.09
CA TRP A 87 5.39 36.01 17.67
C TRP A 87 4.01 35.45 18.02
N LYS A 88 3.07 36.33 18.41
CA LYS A 88 1.70 35.95 18.71
C LYS A 88 0.93 35.55 17.45
N VAL A 89 1.09 36.35 16.39
CA VAL A 89 0.52 35.99 15.08
C VAL A 89 1.14 34.70 14.57
N ALA A 90 2.45 34.52 14.70
CA ALA A 90 3.13 33.28 14.32
C ALA A 90 2.62 32.07 15.13
N ALA A 91 2.42 32.22 16.45
CA ALA A 91 1.87 31.17 17.29
C ALA A 91 0.42 30.82 16.94
N LEU A 92 -0.40 31.84 16.64
CA LEU A 92 -1.80 31.63 16.23
C LEU A 92 -1.86 30.94 14.87
N VAL A 93 -1.04 31.34 13.92
CA VAL A 93 -0.91 30.67 12.61
C VAL A 93 -0.42 29.24 12.79
N ALA A 94 0.60 29.01 13.61
CA ALA A 94 1.09 27.66 13.90
C ALA A 94 0.01 26.78 14.54
N LEU A 95 -0.77 27.33 15.48
CA LEU A 95 -1.90 26.64 16.09
C LEU A 95 -2.99 26.32 15.07
N ALA A 96 -3.33 27.28 14.21
CA ALA A 96 -4.32 27.08 13.15
C ALA A 96 -3.85 26.00 12.15
N VAL A 97 -2.58 26.01 11.75
CA VAL A 97 -1.98 24.96 10.89
C VAL A 97 -2.02 23.62 11.62
N LEU A 98 -1.64 23.55 12.90
CA LEU A 98 -1.68 22.32 13.67
C LEU A 98 -3.10 21.75 13.79
N LEU A 99 -4.09 22.59 14.03
CA LEU A 99 -5.51 22.18 14.06
C LEU A 99 -5.95 21.70 12.69
N THR A 100 -5.62 22.41 11.62
CA THR A 100 -5.95 22.02 10.25
C THR A 100 -5.34 20.66 9.92
N VAL A 101 -4.05 20.47 10.17
CA VAL A 101 -3.33 19.21 9.90
C VAL A 101 -3.88 18.03 10.73
N THR A 102 -4.39 18.32 11.94
CA THR A 102 -4.92 17.28 12.84
C THR A 102 -6.35 16.89 12.53
N PHE A 103 -7.21 17.84 12.12
CA PHE A 103 -8.65 17.59 11.96
C PHE A 103 -9.07 17.41 10.50
N VAL A 104 -8.37 18.01 9.55
CA VAL A 104 -8.72 17.87 8.13
C VAL A 104 -8.33 16.48 7.62
N LYS A 105 -9.28 15.83 6.99
CA LYS A 105 -9.09 14.57 6.28
C LYS A 105 -8.90 14.84 4.80
N ILE A 106 -7.99 14.13 4.19
CA ILE A 106 -7.75 14.14 2.74
C ILE A 106 -7.88 12.71 2.20
N PRO A 107 -8.35 12.53 0.97
CA PRO A 107 -8.33 11.22 0.33
C PRO A 107 -6.87 10.76 0.18
N TYR A 108 -6.58 9.63 0.79
CA TYR A 108 -5.25 9.02 0.71
C TYR A 108 -5.23 7.99 -0.42
N ARG A 109 -4.29 8.19 -1.34
CA ARG A 109 -4.10 7.33 -2.50
C ARG A 109 -2.72 6.71 -2.46
N ILE A 110 -2.66 5.43 -2.79
CA ILE A 110 -1.41 4.70 -2.98
C ILE A 110 -1.15 4.64 -4.48
N ASP A 111 0.02 5.09 -4.89
CA ASP A 111 0.52 4.95 -6.24
C ASP A 111 1.28 3.63 -6.38
N ALA A 112 0.93 2.86 -7.39
CA ALA A 112 1.56 1.58 -7.70
C ALA A 112 1.89 1.53 -9.19
N GLN A 113 3.03 0.96 -9.54
CA GLN A 113 3.29 0.61 -10.93
C GLN A 113 2.28 -0.43 -11.38
N ALA A 114 1.70 -0.24 -12.54
CA ALA A 114 0.68 -1.14 -13.03
C ALA A 114 0.86 -1.43 -14.51
N GLU A 115 0.41 -2.62 -14.87
CA GLU A 115 0.44 -3.14 -16.24
C GLU A 115 -0.94 -3.66 -16.60
N LEU A 116 -1.35 -3.44 -17.86
CA LEU A 116 -2.54 -4.06 -18.42
C LEU A 116 -2.23 -5.47 -18.87
N SER A 117 -3.02 -6.42 -18.43
CA SER A 117 -2.98 -7.82 -18.88
C SER A 117 -4.35 -8.25 -19.44
N ALA A 118 -4.36 -9.26 -20.26
CA ALA A 118 -5.61 -9.91 -20.64
C ALA A 118 -6.01 -10.93 -19.56
N VAL A 119 -7.27 -10.95 -19.16
CA VAL A 119 -7.80 -11.91 -18.17
C VAL A 119 -7.64 -13.35 -18.70
N HIS A 120 -7.90 -13.53 -19.99
CA HIS A 120 -7.77 -14.81 -20.66
C HIS A 120 -6.68 -14.75 -21.72
N GLU A 121 -5.50 -15.24 -21.34
CA GLU A 121 -4.36 -15.40 -22.23
C GLU A 121 -3.94 -16.87 -22.25
N ARG A 122 -3.63 -17.38 -23.45
CA ARG A 122 -3.13 -18.74 -23.65
C ARG A 122 -1.89 -18.74 -24.55
N ALA A 123 -0.81 -19.25 -24.00
CA ALA A 123 0.36 -19.60 -24.77
C ALA A 123 0.11 -20.98 -25.44
N ILE A 124 0.34 -21.04 -26.73
CA ILE A 124 0.21 -22.26 -27.55
C ILE A 124 1.61 -22.73 -27.89
N ALA A 125 1.96 -23.90 -27.39
CA ALA A 125 3.26 -24.52 -27.61
C ALA A 125 3.18 -25.71 -28.58
N ALA A 126 4.31 -26.04 -29.18
CA ALA A 126 4.42 -27.22 -30.02
C ALA A 126 4.21 -28.50 -29.19
N PRO A 127 3.29 -29.40 -29.58
CA PRO A 127 2.99 -30.63 -28.84
C PRO A 127 4.09 -31.68 -28.92
N PHE A 128 4.90 -31.64 -29.99
CA PHE A 128 6.10 -32.48 -30.19
C PHE A 128 7.10 -31.75 -31.08
N ALA A 129 8.33 -32.22 -31.11
CA ALA A 129 9.36 -31.68 -32.00
C ALA A 129 9.08 -32.03 -33.46
N GLY A 130 9.17 -31.06 -34.36
CA GLY A 130 8.91 -31.25 -35.77
C GLY A 130 9.32 -30.06 -36.63
N ILE A 131 9.04 -30.12 -37.92
CA ILE A 131 9.29 -29.04 -38.87
C ILE A 131 7.97 -28.33 -39.16
N ILE A 132 7.96 -27.02 -39.22
CA ILE A 132 6.78 -26.22 -39.58
C ILE A 132 6.55 -26.37 -41.08
N ALA A 133 5.46 -27.09 -41.48
CA ALA A 133 5.11 -27.31 -42.87
C ALA A 133 4.44 -26.09 -43.50
N SER A 134 3.45 -25.52 -42.80
CA SER A 134 2.71 -24.37 -43.31
C SER A 134 2.05 -23.56 -42.21
N VAL A 135 1.85 -22.27 -42.49
CA VAL A 135 1.10 -21.34 -41.69
C VAL A 135 0.14 -20.60 -42.61
N PRO A 136 -1.19 -20.60 -42.33
CA PRO A 136 -2.16 -19.87 -43.17
C PRO A 136 -1.80 -18.38 -43.25
N GLU A 137 -1.93 -17.78 -44.46
CA GLU A 137 -1.54 -16.38 -44.69
C GLU A 137 -2.24 -15.36 -43.76
N ARG A 138 -3.46 -15.68 -43.34
CA ARG A 138 -4.26 -14.86 -42.42
C ARG A 138 -3.66 -14.81 -41.02
N ILE A 139 -2.88 -15.81 -40.62
CA ILE A 139 -2.35 -15.93 -39.27
C ILE A 139 -1.12 -15.02 -39.09
N ARG A 140 -1.32 -13.94 -38.38
CA ARG A 140 -0.29 -12.94 -38.05
C ARG A 140 -0.65 -12.20 -36.74
N PRO A 141 0.30 -11.62 -36.06
CA PRO A 141 0.03 -10.77 -34.87
C PRO A 141 -1.00 -9.69 -35.17
N GLY A 142 -1.96 -9.50 -34.26
CA GLY A 142 -3.06 -8.55 -34.39
C GLY A 142 -4.33 -9.10 -35.08
N VAL A 143 -4.33 -10.32 -35.58
CA VAL A 143 -5.54 -10.93 -36.20
C VAL A 143 -6.37 -11.64 -35.14
N GLN A 144 -7.66 -11.46 -35.21
CA GLN A 144 -8.64 -12.17 -34.40
C GLN A 144 -8.85 -13.58 -34.95
N VAL A 145 -8.88 -14.57 -34.07
CA VAL A 145 -9.09 -15.99 -34.36
C VAL A 145 -10.19 -16.55 -33.47
N SER A 146 -10.90 -17.53 -33.98
CA SER A 146 -11.93 -18.26 -33.25
C SER A 146 -11.38 -19.60 -32.76
N LYS A 147 -11.96 -20.13 -31.70
CA LYS A 147 -11.63 -21.46 -31.19
C LYS A 147 -11.77 -22.49 -32.27
N GLY A 148 -10.74 -23.32 -32.50
CA GLY A 148 -10.69 -24.32 -33.54
C GLY A 148 -10.08 -23.85 -34.87
N ASP A 149 -9.79 -22.55 -35.02
CA ASP A 149 -9.08 -22.04 -36.18
C ASP A 149 -7.68 -22.64 -36.30
N VAL A 150 -7.30 -23.10 -37.49
CA VAL A 150 -5.96 -23.64 -37.75
C VAL A 150 -4.96 -22.50 -37.76
N LEU A 151 -3.98 -22.59 -36.87
CA LEU A 151 -2.90 -21.61 -36.72
C LEU A 151 -1.66 -21.99 -37.51
N MET A 152 -1.28 -23.25 -37.45
CA MET A 152 -0.14 -23.80 -38.20
C MET A 152 -0.24 -25.31 -38.31
N GLN A 153 0.54 -25.87 -39.19
CA GLN A 153 0.65 -27.30 -39.39
C GLN A 153 2.12 -27.72 -39.38
N LEU A 154 2.43 -28.76 -38.61
CA LEU A 154 3.72 -29.42 -38.63
C LEU A 154 3.79 -30.42 -39.77
N ASP A 155 5.01 -30.71 -40.24
CA ASP A 155 5.21 -31.75 -41.23
C ASP A 155 4.87 -33.13 -40.65
N THR A 156 3.99 -33.84 -41.37
CA THR A 156 3.50 -35.17 -40.99
C THR A 156 3.97 -36.26 -41.96
N THR A 157 4.91 -35.97 -42.87
CA THR A 157 5.33 -36.91 -43.91
C THR A 157 5.87 -38.20 -43.29
N GLU A 158 6.82 -38.09 -42.37
CA GLU A 158 7.38 -39.26 -41.68
C GLU A 158 6.34 -39.96 -40.79
N LEU A 159 5.46 -39.22 -40.12
CA LEU A 159 4.37 -39.80 -39.31
C LEU A 159 3.38 -40.56 -40.14
N ARG A 160 3.08 -40.13 -41.37
CA ARG A 160 2.20 -40.83 -42.30
C ARG A 160 2.84 -42.11 -42.83
N GLU A 161 4.13 -42.11 -43.13
CA GLU A 161 4.87 -43.31 -43.48
C GLU A 161 4.86 -44.33 -42.36
N ASN A 162 5.23 -43.91 -41.14
CA ASN A 162 5.20 -44.74 -39.94
C ASN A 162 3.78 -45.28 -39.63
N ARG A 163 2.74 -44.51 -39.94
CA ARG A 163 1.34 -44.95 -39.84
C ARG A 163 1.03 -46.09 -40.77
N ILE A 164 1.49 -46.02 -42.03
CA ILE A 164 1.29 -47.07 -43.01
C ILE A 164 1.96 -48.37 -42.58
N ASP A 165 3.20 -48.28 -42.08
CA ASP A 165 3.96 -49.43 -41.59
C ASP A 165 3.31 -50.05 -40.33
N SER A 166 2.87 -49.21 -39.39
CA SER A 166 2.14 -49.69 -38.22
C SER A 166 0.80 -50.33 -38.58
N GLN A 167 0.09 -49.78 -39.57
CA GLN A 167 -1.15 -50.37 -40.07
C GLN A 167 -0.93 -51.77 -40.71
N ALA A 168 0.19 -51.95 -41.43
CA ALA A 168 0.59 -53.24 -41.96
C ALA A 168 0.92 -54.25 -40.85
N SER A 169 1.63 -53.81 -39.82
CA SER A 169 1.96 -54.60 -38.62
C SER A 169 0.70 -55.05 -37.86
N VAL A 170 -0.28 -54.18 -37.66
CA VAL A 170 -1.58 -54.51 -37.06
C VAL A 170 -2.28 -55.58 -37.89
N SER A 171 -2.26 -55.45 -39.25
CA SER A 171 -2.89 -56.42 -40.14
C SER A 171 -2.19 -57.77 -40.14
N ALA A 172 -0.86 -57.80 -39.98
CA ALA A 172 -0.09 -59.04 -39.80
C ALA A 172 -0.38 -59.72 -38.47
N ALA A 173 -0.31 -58.99 -37.37
CA ALA A 173 -0.62 -59.49 -36.03
C ALA A 173 -2.05 -60.04 -35.91
N ARG A 174 -2.99 -59.38 -36.57
CA ARG A 174 -4.37 -59.86 -36.63
C ARG A 174 -4.49 -61.21 -37.32
N ARG A 175 -3.82 -61.42 -38.51
CA ARG A 175 -3.82 -62.70 -39.22
C ARG A 175 -3.17 -63.79 -38.38
N GLU A 176 -2.05 -63.51 -37.70
CA GLU A 176 -1.38 -64.44 -36.76
C GLU A 176 -2.34 -64.87 -35.61
N ALA A 177 -3.04 -63.95 -35.03
CA ALA A 177 -4.02 -64.22 -33.96
C ALA A 177 -5.21 -65.07 -34.46
N ASP A 178 -5.70 -64.80 -35.68
CA ASP A 178 -6.78 -65.52 -36.28
C ASP A 178 -6.33 -66.95 -36.70
N GLU A 179 -5.10 -67.15 -37.15
CA GLU A 179 -4.51 -68.43 -37.48
C GLU A 179 -4.28 -69.30 -36.25
N ALA A 180 -3.66 -68.78 -35.19
CA ALA A 180 -3.47 -69.49 -33.91
C ALA A 180 -4.83 -69.96 -33.30
N ARG A 181 -5.86 -69.13 -33.42
CA ARG A 181 -7.24 -69.54 -33.01
C ARG A 181 -7.80 -70.69 -33.81
N LYS A 182 -7.58 -70.72 -35.15
CA LYS A 182 -8.02 -71.81 -35.97
C LYS A 182 -7.30 -73.12 -35.67
N GLU A 183 -6.04 -73.06 -35.32
CA GLU A 183 -5.20 -74.20 -34.95
C GLU A 183 -5.51 -74.72 -33.56
N GLY A 184 -6.29 -73.98 -32.74
CA GLY A 184 -6.69 -74.37 -31.39
C GLY A 184 -5.56 -74.18 -30.33
N ASP A 185 -4.46 -73.55 -30.68
CA ASP A 185 -3.37 -73.24 -29.76
C ASP A 185 -3.70 -71.97 -28.96
N LEU A 186 -4.25 -72.20 -27.76
CA LEU A 186 -4.67 -71.09 -26.87
C LEU A 186 -3.47 -70.21 -26.44
N ASN A 187 -2.31 -70.81 -26.23
CA ASN A 187 -1.14 -70.04 -25.78
C ASN A 187 -0.57 -69.16 -26.91
N ALA A 188 -0.49 -69.68 -28.12
CA ALA A 188 -0.11 -68.91 -29.31
C ALA A 188 -1.15 -67.83 -29.61
N ALA A 189 -2.43 -68.11 -29.48
CA ALA A 189 -3.52 -67.14 -29.68
C ALA A 189 -3.43 -65.99 -28.65
N ASP A 190 -3.18 -66.25 -27.40
CA ASP A 190 -3.04 -65.21 -26.36
C ASP A 190 -1.79 -64.33 -26.59
N GLN A 191 -0.67 -64.95 -27.01
CA GLN A 191 0.54 -64.19 -27.39
C GLN A 191 0.30 -63.31 -28.62
N ALA A 192 -0.34 -63.84 -29.63
CA ALA A 192 -0.65 -63.07 -30.85
C ALA A 192 -1.65 -61.94 -30.58
N LEU A 193 -2.63 -62.15 -29.67
CA LEU A 193 -3.53 -61.10 -29.23
C LEU A 193 -2.77 -59.98 -28.47
N GLY A 194 -1.81 -60.33 -27.59
CA GLY A 194 -0.99 -59.35 -26.93
C GLY A 194 -0.17 -58.49 -27.90
N ARG A 195 0.39 -59.11 -28.97
CA ARG A 195 1.07 -58.38 -30.08
C ARG A 195 0.12 -57.48 -30.83
N LEU A 196 -1.08 -57.95 -31.15
CA LEU A 196 -2.11 -57.16 -31.83
C LEU A 196 -2.48 -55.92 -31.02
N GLU A 197 -2.69 -56.06 -29.71
CA GLU A 197 -2.97 -54.93 -28.83
C GLU A 197 -1.81 -53.91 -28.79
N GLN A 198 -0.57 -54.39 -28.74
CA GLN A 198 0.64 -53.55 -28.77
C GLN A 198 0.71 -52.75 -30.08
N GLU A 199 0.54 -53.41 -31.26
CA GLU A 199 0.59 -52.72 -32.53
C GLU A 199 -0.58 -51.74 -32.73
N GLN A 200 -1.76 -52.11 -32.24
CA GLN A 200 -2.90 -51.17 -32.23
C GLN A 200 -2.64 -49.94 -31.35
N ALA A 201 -2.02 -50.11 -30.18
CA ALA A 201 -1.63 -49.01 -29.30
C ALA A 201 -0.62 -48.09 -30.00
N ARG A 202 0.37 -48.66 -30.69
CA ARG A 202 1.35 -47.90 -31.50
C ARG A 202 0.67 -47.09 -32.61
N LEU A 203 -0.25 -47.74 -33.37
CA LEU A 203 -0.99 -47.03 -34.41
C LEU A 203 -1.82 -45.87 -33.87
N ARG A 204 -2.54 -46.08 -32.75
CA ARG A 204 -3.29 -44.99 -32.08
C ARG A 204 -2.40 -43.86 -31.65
N TYR A 205 -1.19 -44.15 -31.14
CA TYR A 205 -0.21 -43.11 -30.76
C TYR A 205 0.19 -42.25 -31.96
N ILE A 206 0.47 -42.88 -33.10
CA ILE A 206 0.83 -42.19 -34.34
C ILE A 206 -0.36 -41.36 -34.86
N ASP A 207 -1.58 -41.91 -34.84
CA ASP A 207 -2.79 -41.17 -35.22
C ASP A 207 -3.00 -39.91 -34.38
N VAL A 208 -2.80 -39.99 -33.07
CA VAL A 208 -2.87 -38.83 -32.15
C VAL A 208 -1.77 -37.81 -32.45
N GLN A 209 -0.57 -38.26 -32.84
CA GLN A 209 0.51 -37.30 -33.21
C GLN A 209 0.13 -36.57 -34.51
N ILE A 210 -0.40 -37.29 -35.52
CA ILE A 210 -0.85 -36.70 -36.80
C ILE A 210 -1.98 -35.67 -36.54
N GLU A 211 -2.93 -35.99 -35.66
CA GLU A 211 -3.99 -35.07 -35.29
C GLU A 211 -3.45 -33.82 -34.62
N ARG A 212 -2.53 -33.97 -33.64
CA ARG A 212 -1.89 -32.89 -32.92
C ARG A 212 -0.90 -32.09 -33.76
N ALA A 213 -0.48 -32.58 -34.91
CA ALA A 213 0.38 -31.83 -35.82
C ALA A 213 -0.33 -30.60 -36.40
N THR A 214 -1.67 -30.60 -36.41
CA THR A 214 -2.45 -29.41 -36.72
C THR A 214 -2.71 -28.63 -35.44
N ILE A 215 -2.01 -27.51 -35.29
CA ILE A 215 -2.14 -26.64 -34.12
C ILE A 215 -3.30 -25.69 -34.34
N VAL A 216 -4.29 -25.73 -33.44
CA VAL A 216 -5.50 -24.91 -33.50
C VAL A 216 -5.61 -23.96 -32.32
N ALA A 217 -6.38 -22.90 -32.49
CA ALA A 217 -6.68 -21.94 -31.41
C ALA A 217 -7.56 -22.62 -30.35
N PRO A 218 -7.14 -22.63 -29.06
CA PRO A 218 -7.93 -23.24 -27.97
C PRO A 218 -9.04 -22.33 -27.46
N ILE A 219 -8.95 -21.02 -27.71
CA ILE A 219 -9.91 -19.99 -27.29
C ILE A 219 -10.12 -18.98 -28.42
N ASP A 220 -11.23 -18.24 -28.34
CA ASP A 220 -11.46 -17.04 -29.13
C ASP A 220 -10.56 -15.91 -28.62
N GLY A 221 -10.00 -15.11 -29.55
CA GLY A 221 -9.16 -13.97 -29.15
C GLY A 221 -8.30 -13.44 -30.27
N THR A 222 -7.37 -12.57 -29.92
CA THR A 222 -6.43 -11.97 -30.89
C THR A 222 -5.02 -12.52 -30.65
N ILE A 223 -4.30 -12.81 -31.72
CA ILE A 223 -2.90 -13.23 -31.68
C ILE A 223 -2.07 -12.03 -31.24
N VAL A 224 -1.52 -12.07 -29.99
CA VAL A 224 -0.72 -10.96 -29.44
C VAL A 224 0.77 -11.14 -29.71
N SER A 225 1.22 -12.39 -29.87
CA SER A 225 2.62 -12.66 -30.24
C SER A 225 2.76 -13.96 -31.02
N GLY A 226 3.88 -14.09 -31.77
CA GLY A 226 4.23 -15.22 -32.62
C GLY A 226 3.96 -14.93 -34.10
N ASP A 227 5.02 -14.99 -34.92
CA ASP A 227 4.91 -14.95 -36.40
C ASP A 227 5.68 -16.11 -36.99
N PRO A 228 5.11 -17.36 -36.92
CA PRO A 228 5.77 -18.56 -37.39
C PRO A 228 5.87 -18.65 -38.93
N ARG A 229 5.25 -17.73 -39.66
CA ARG A 229 5.37 -17.69 -41.13
C ARG A 229 6.84 -17.53 -41.57
N ARG A 230 7.64 -16.81 -40.78
CA ARG A 230 9.06 -16.63 -41.04
C ARG A 230 9.88 -17.86 -40.67
N MET A 231 9.26 -18.81 -39.94
CA MET A 231 9.87 -20.03 -39.48
C MET A 231 9.43 -21.26 -40.27
N VAL A 232 8.62 -21.10 -41.34
CA VAL A 232 8.22 -22.22 -42.20
C VAL A 232 9.48 -22.93 -42.74
N GLY A 233 9.55 -24.25 -42.59
CA GLY A 233 10.73 -25.07 -42.89
C GLY A 233 11.74 -25.17 -41.74
N SER A 234 11.59 -24.43 -40.63
CA SER A 234 12.45 -24.55 -39.46
C SER A 234 11.97 -25.65 -38.50
N ALA A 235 12.90 -26.23 -37.76
CA ALA A 235 12.59 -27.17 -36.69
C ALA A 235 12.10 -26.42 -35.46
N ILE A 236 11.14 -27.00 -34.74
CA ILE A 236 10.59 -26.53 -33.48
C ILE A 236 10.66 -27.63 -32.44
N ASN A 237 10.95 -27.25 -31.17
CA ASN A 237 11.06 -28.21 -30.08
C ASN A 237 9.72 -28.37 -29.33
N VAL A 238 9.60 -29.51 -28.62
CA VAL A 238 8.44 -29.76 -27.77
C VAL A 238 8.34 -28.71 -26.65
N GLY A 239 7.14 -28.17 -26.43
CA GLY A 239 6.89 -27.16 -25.38
C GLY A 239 7.31 -25.75 -25.76
N GLU A 240 7.93 -25.52 -26.93
CA GLU A 240 8.30 -24.20 -27.40
C GLU A 240 7.05 -23.38 -27.73
N PRO A 241 6.88 -22.19 -27.09
CA PRO A 241 5.73 -21.34 -27.31
C PRO A 241 5.78 -20.71 -28.71
N VAL A 242 4.74 -20.98 -29.52
CA VAL A 242 4.67 -20.49 -30.91
C VAL A 242 3.76 -19.28 -31.03
N PHE A 243 2.63 -19.33 -30.34
CA PHE A 243 1.61 -18.28 -30.35
C PHE A 243 1.21 -17.92 -28.93
N ARG A 244 0.75 -16.70 -28.80
CA ARG A 244 0.06 -16.23 -27.62
C ARG A 244 -1.25 -15.58 -28.09
N ILE A 245 -2.38 -16.12 -27.62
CA ILE A 245 -3.71 -15.60 -27.92
C ILE A 245 -4.29 -15.02 -26.64
N ALA A 246 -4.81 -13.80 -26.76
CA ALA A 246 -5.42 -13.08 -25.65
C ALA A 246 -6.81 -12.57 -26.05
N ASN A 247 -7.75 -12.65 -25.11
CA ASN A 247 -9.04 -11.98 -25.27
C ASN A 247 -8.86 -10.49 -24.89
N LEU A 248 -9.00 -9.61 -25.89
CA LEU A 248 -8.83 -8.17 -25.69
C LEU A 248 -10.10 -7.50 -25.14
N ASP A 249 -11.22 -8.22 -25.09
CA ASP A 249 -12.47 -7.69 -24.54
C ASP A 249 -12.46 -7.68 -23.00
N GLU A 250 -11.57 -8.46 -22.39
CA GLU A 250 -11.43 -8.56 -20.95
C GLU A 250 -9.99 -8.25 -20.53
N LEU A 251 -9.79 -6.97 -20.12
CA LEU A 251 -8.51 -6.50 -19.62
C LEU A 251 -8.56 -6.35 -18.11
N GLU A 252 -7.49 -6.75 -17.45
CA GLU A 252 -7.23 -6.51 -16.03
C GLU A 252 -6.04 -5.59 -15.84
N VAL A 253 -6.09 -4.80 -14.76
CA VAL A 253 -4.96 -4.01 -14.26
C VAL A 253 -4.25 -4.85 -13.21
N ILE A 254 -2.97 -5.09 -13.39
CA ILE A 254 -2.10 -5.71 -12.40
C ILE A 254 -1.26 -4.60 -11.78
N ALA A 255 -1.63 -4.16 -10.57
CA ALA A 255 -0.92 -3.12 -9.84
C ALA A 255 0.04 -3.74 -8.83
N ARG A 256 1.33 -3.33 -8.87
CA ARG A 256 2.38 -3.80 -7.97
C ARG A 256 2.46 -2.88 -6.75
N VAL A 257 1.80 -3.30 -5.67
CA VAL A 257 1.74 -2.54 -4.42
C VAL A 257 2.92 -2.92 -3.53
N LYS A 258 3.64 -1.93 -3.03
CA LYS A 258 4.80 -2.14 -2.14
C LYS A 258 4.36 -2.71 -0.79
N ASP A 259 5.22 -3.53 -0.18
CA ASP A 259 5.01 -4.15 1.13
C ASP A 259 4.60 -3.13 2.22
N ASN A 260 5.23 -1.96 2.24
CA ASN A 260 4.91 -0.89 3.20
C ASN A 260 3.47 -0.33 3.05
N ASP A 261 2.83 -0.55 1.92
CA ASP A 261 1.52 0.03 1.59
C ASP A 261 0.41 -1.02 1.55
N ILE A 262 0.75 -2.32 1.47
CA ILE A 262 -0.21 -3.40 1.30
C ILE A 262 -1.24 -3.51 2.44
N GLY A 263 -0.83 -3.19 3.68
CA GLY A 263 -1.73 -3.21 4.84
C GLY A 263 -2.89 -2.21 4.78
N TYR A 264 -2.88 -1.29 3.82
CA TYR A 264 -3.94 -0.28 3.62
C TYR A 264 -4.80 -0.55 2.38
N VAL A 265 -4.46 -1.57 1.60
CA VAL A 265 -5.19 -1.96 0.39
C VAL A 265 -6.13 -3.11 0.71
N SER A 266 -7.39 -2.97 0.32
CA SER A 266 -8.40 -4.04 0.41
C SER A 266 -8.57 -4.72 -0.95
N PRO A 267 -8.93 -6.01 -0.99
CA PRO A 267 -9.31 -6.70 -2.24
C PRO A 267 -10.47 -6.04 -2.98
N GLU A 268 -11.26 -5.19 -2.32
CA GLU A 268 -12.40 -4.47 -2.90
C GLU A 268 -12.09 -2.99 -3.17
N SER A 269 -10.81 -2.59 -3.11
CA SER A 269 -10.41 -1.19 -3.34
C SER A 269 -10.75 -0.77 -4.76
N VAL A 270 -11.24 0.46 -4.89
CA VAL A 270 -11.45 1.12 -6.19
C VAL A 270 -10.28 2.04 -6.45
N GLY A 271 -9.92 2.19 -7.72
CA GLY A 271 -8.81 3.05 -8.09
C GLY A 271 -8.92 3.57 -9.51
N GLY A 272 -7.95 4.39 -9.89
CA GLY A 272 -7.79 4.90 -11.24
C GLY A 272 -6.47 4.42 -11.84
N PHE A 273 -6.50 3.96 -13.08
CA PHE A 273 -5.34 3.59 -13.86
C PHE A 273 -5.09 4.62 -14.97
N ALA A 274 -3.85 5.04 -15.12
CA ALA A 274 -3.42 5.91 -16.22
C ALA A 274 -2.23 5.27 -16.92
N THR A 275 -2.32 5.14 -18.26
CA THR A 275 -1.23 4.57 -19.07
C THR A 275 -0.13 5.62 -19.28
N ARG A 276 1.12 5.15 -19.43
CA ARG A 276 2.23 6.03 -19.83
C ARG A 276 2.03 6.67 -21.22
N ALA A 277 1.27 6.00 -22.09
CA ALA A 277 0.98 6.51 -23.44
C ALA A 277 0.06 7.74 -23.41
N ARG A 278 -0.89 7.78 -22.45
CA ARG A 278 -1.85 8.89 -22.28
C ARG A 278 -2.07 9.20 -20.80
N PRO A 279 -1.15 9.90 -20.13
CA PRO A 279 -1.23 10.14 -18.68
C PRO A 279 -2.39 11.04 -18.26
N GLY A 280 -3.01 11.75 -19.21
CA GLY A 280 -4.19 12.60 -18.96
C GLY A 280 -5.52 11.83 -18.89
N GLU A 281 -5.57 10.62 -19.44
CA GLU A 281 -6.77 9.78 -19.42
C GLU A 281 -6.70 8.81 -18.23
N ARG A 282 -7.73 8.83 -17.39
CA ARG A 282 -7.83 7.95 -16.21
C ARG A 282 -8.97 6.98 -16.41
N PHE A 283 -8.70 5.71 -16.19
CA PHE A 283 -9.67 4.61 -16.28
C PHE A 283 -9.93 4.09 -14.89
N GLU A 284 -11.18 4.05 -14.48
CA GLU A 284 -11.55 3.45 -13.20
C GLU A 284 -11.40 1.92 -13.27
N PHE A 285 -10.82 1.36 -12.22
CA PHE A 285 -10.75 -0.07 -12.04
C PHE A 285 -11.22 -0.45 -10.62
N SER A 286 -11.82 -1.62 -10.53
CA SER A 286 -12.22 -2.23 -9.26
C SER A 286 -11.30 -3.41 -8.99
N ALA A 287 -10.64 -3.42 -7.84
CA ALA A 287 -9.82 -4.55 -7.43
C ALA A 287 -10.71 -5.79 -7.25
N THR A 288 -10.23 -6.91 -7.74
CA THR A 288 -10.93 -8.19 -7.70
C THR A 288 -10.22 -9.19 -6.78
N SER A 289 -8.88 -9.13 -6.77
CA SER A 289 -8.09 -10.03 -5.94
C SER A 289 -6.74 -9.43 -5.59
N LEU A 290 -6.25 -9.79 -4.41
CA LEU A 290 -4.90 -9.49 -3.94
C LEU A 290 -4.14 -10.81 -3.86
N VAL A 291 -3.03 -10.91 -4.62
CA VAL A 291 -2.17 -12.11 -4.58
C VAL A 291 -1.35 -12.09 -3.30
N PRO A 292 -1.48 -13.11 -2.42
CA PRO A 292 -0.83 -13.10 -1.11
C PRO A 292 0.67 -13.44 -1.15
N LEU A 293 1.25 -13.58 -2.34
CA LEU A 293 2.66 -13.91 -2.53
C LEU A 293 3.43 -12.64 -2.92
N GLY A 294 4.32 -12.19 -2.04
CA GLY A 294 5.24 -11.09 -2.35
C GLY A 294 6.30 -11.51 -3.35
N GLN A 295 6.53 -10.67 -4.35
CA GLN A 295 7.59 -10.87 -5.36
C GLN A 295 8.66 -9.79 -5.17
N PRO A 296 9.96 -10.14 -5.28
CA PRO A 296 11.02 -9.15 -5.24
C PRO A 296 11.00 -8.32 -6.53
N ASP A 297 10.91 -7.00 -6.38
CA ASP A 297 10.97 -6.04 -7.47
C ASP A 297 11.89 -4.88 -7.06
N GLU A 298 12.98 -4.66 -7.80
CA GLU A 298 13.99 -3.61 -7.55
C GLU A 298 14.45 -3.46 -6.08
N GLY A 299 14.57 -4.58 -5.35
CA GLY A 299 15.03 -4.60 -3.95
C GLY A 299 13.96 -4.34 -2.90
N THR A 300 12.69 -4.28 -3.31
CA THR A 300 11.53 -4.17 -2.42
C THR A 300 10.55 -5.29 -2.76
N ASN A 301 9.88 -5.85 -1.76
CA ASN A 301 8.80 -6.79 -2.02
C ASN A 301 7.55 -6.04 -2.48
N VAL A 302 6.92 -6.55 -3.53
CA VAL A 302 5.66 -6.05 -4.06
C VAL A 302 4.61 -7.15 -4.08
N PHE A 303 3.36 -6.76 -3.90
CA PHE A 303 2.19 -7.63 -3.99
C PHE A 303 1.34 -7.23 -5.19
N GLU A 304 0.85 -8.21 -5.93
CA GLU A 304 -0.01 -7.95 -7.08
C GLU A 304 -1.47 -7.75 -6.65
N LEU A 305 -1.99 -6.57 -6.93
CA LEU A 305 -3.42 -6.27 -6.86
C LEU A 305 -3.98 -6.35 -8.28
N ARG A 306 -4.92 -7.26 -8.50
CA ARG A 306 -5.59 -7.43 -9.78
C ARG A 306 -6.96 -6.78 -9.72
N GLY A 307 -7.32 -6.08 -10.77
CA GLY A 307 -8.61 -5.42 -10.86
C GLY A 307 -9.10 -5.30 -12.31
N THR A 308 -10.41 -5.30 -12.48
CA THR A 308 -11.05 -5.15 -13.79
C THR A 308 -11.32 -3.68 -14.09
N LEU A 309 -11.09 -3.28 -15.33
CA LEU A 309 -11.44 -1.95 -15.82
C LEU A 309 -12.94 -1.81 -16.02
N THR A 310 -13.49 -0.70 -15.53
CA THR A 310 -14.91 -0.36 -15.73
C THR A 310 -15.15 0.10 -17.17
N ASP A 311 -14.27 0.94 -17.70
CA ASP A 311 -14.35 1.48 -19.05
C ASP A 311 -13.15 1.04 -19.87
N LYS A 312 -13.39 0.53 -21.09
CA LYS A 312 -12.40 -0.13 -21.95
C LYS A 312 -12.38 0.50 -23.33
N PRO A 313 -11.70 1.62 -23.51
CA PRO A 313 -11.54 2.17 -24.86
C PRO A 313 -10.75 1.20 -25.76
N GLY A 314 -11.19 1.06 -27.00
CA GLY A 314 -10.65 0.05 -27.93
C GLY A 314 -9.18 0.21 -28.34
N TRP A 315 -8.47 1.23 -27.85
CA TRP A 315 -7.03 1.41 -28.07
C TRP A 315 -6.14 0.78 -26.99
N LEU A 316 -6.71 0.42 -25.82
CA LEU A 316 -5.96 -0.27 -24.77
C LEU A 316 -5.49 -1.64 -25.24
N ARG A 317 -4.26 -2.00 -24.91
CA ARG A 317 -3.65 -3.28 -25.28
C ARG A 317 -2.97 -3.89 -24.05
N PRO A 318 -2.96 -5.23 -23.92
CA PRO A 318 -2.13 -5.93 -22.97
C PRO A 318 -0.65 -5.53 -23.12
N GLY A 319 0.08 -5.49 -22.01
CA GLY A 319 1.46 -5.04 -21.96
C GLY A 319 1.64 -3.52 -21.88
N MET A 320 0.57 -2.74 -21.86
CA MET A 320 0.68 -1.30 -21.60
C MET A 320 0.95 -1.05 -20.13
N GLU A 321 2.03 -0.32 -19.85
CA GLU A 321 2.42 0.10 -18.52
C GLU A 321 1.80 1.44 -18.14
N GLY A 322 1.61 1.64 -16.83
CA GLY A 322 1.07 2.87 -16.28
C GLY A 322 1.23 2.95 -14.77
N ILE A 323 0.44 3.84 -14.20
CA ILE A 323 0.36 4.03 -12.74
C ILE A 323 -1.09 3.79 -12.32
N ALA A 324 -1.27 2.95 -11.33
CA ALA A 324 -2.54 2.76 -10.65
C ALA A 324 -2.55 3.62 -9.37
N TYR A 325 -3.64 4.35 -9.17
CA TYR A 325 -3.93 5.10 -7.94
C TYR A 325 -5.04 4.35 -7.21
N ILE A 326 -4.71 3.77 -6.07
CA ILE A 326 -5.64 2.96 -5.27
C ILE A 326 -6.18 3.83 -4.15
N ASP A 327 -7.50 4.01 -4.10
CA ASP A 327 -8.14 4.79 -3.05
C ASP A 327 -8.22 3.95 -1.77
N THR A 328 -7.61 4.46 -0.69
CA THR A 328 -7.57 3.80 0.62
C THR A 328 -8.42 4.51 1.67
N GLY A 329 -9.29 5.42 1.22
CA GLY A 329 -10.18 6.23 2.05
C GLY A 329 -9.53 7.48 2.63
N ASP A 330 -10.32 8.19 3.44
CA ASP A 330 -9.91 9.48 4.00
C ASP A 330 -8.98 9.30 5.19
N ARG A 331 -7.83 9.98 5.17
CA ARG A 331 -6.85 10.01 6.25
C ARG A 331 -6.56 11.43 6.70
N ARG A 332 -6.26 11.62 8.00
CA ARG A 332 -5.86 12.93 8.53
C ARG A 332 -4.50 13.31 7.96
N ILE A 333 -4.30 14.60 7.66
CA ILE A 333 -3.04 15.11 7.09
C ILE A 333 -1.86 14.75 7.97
N ILE A 334 -2.00 14.88 9.30
CA ILE A 334 -0.95 14.54 10.26
C ILE A 334 -0.49 13.08 10.12
N TRP A 335 -1.44 12.16 9.91
CA TRP A 335 -1.13 10.74 9.71
C TRP A 335 -0.34 10.52 8.42
N VAL A 336 -0.74 11.17 7.32
CA VAL A 336 -0.05 11.05 6.02
C VAL A 336 1.40 11.54 6.12
N LEU A 337 1.65 12.66 6.84
CA LEU A 337 2.99 13.23 7.01
C LEU A 337 3.87 12.41 7.97
N SER A 338 3.29 11.93 9.08
CA SER A 338 4.06 11.25 10.14
C SER A 338 4.24 9.75 9.90
N ARG A 339 3.42 9.12 9.07
CA ARG A 339 3.39 7.67 8.86
C ARG A 339 4.77 7.07 8.58
N ARG A 340 5.47 7.57 7.56
CA ARG A 340 6.79 7.02 7.18
C ARG A 340 7.80 7.12 8.32
N LEU A 341 7.79 8.22 9.07
CA LEU A 341 8.67 8.41 10.21
C LEU A 341 8.31 7.47 11.36
N LEU A 342 7.02 7.34 11.65
CA LEU A 342 6.52 6.46 12.72
C LEU A 342 6.77 4.98 12.41
N ASP A 343 6.56 4.56 11.17
CA ASP A 343 6.78 3.17 10.75
C ASP A 343 8.28 2.84 10.82
N THR A 344 9.15 3.73 10.34
CA THR A 344 10.60 3.57 10.46
C THR A 344 11.06 3.55 11.93
N ALA A 345 10.52 4.46 12.77
CA ALA A 345 10.85 4.50 14.18
C ALA A 345 10.37 3.24 14.94
N ARG A 346 9.20 2.72 14.61
CA ARG A 346 8.69 1.46 15.18
C ARG A 346 9.57 0.27 14.81
N LEU A 347 9.97 0.17 13.55
CA LEU A 347 10.90 -0.89 13.11
C LEU A 347 12.26 -0.77 13.80
N TRP A 348 12.75 0.45 14.05
CA TRP A 348 14.01 0.68 14.75
C TRP A 348 13.93 0.42 16.26
N LEU A 349 12.79 0.69 16.89
CA LEU A 349 12.55 0.43 18.32
C LEU A 349 12.30 -1.06 18.62
N TRP A 350 12.01 -1.87 17.62
CA TRP A 350 11.83 -3.33 17.76
C TRP A 350 13.16 -4.09 17.74
N TYR A 351 14.25 -3.43 17.41
CA TYR A 351 15.62 -3.91 17.50
C TYR A 351 16.27 -3.36 18.78
#